data_91cddadf399f9c55511ca6a5b2e141f3
#
_entry.id   91cddadf399f9c55511ca6a5b2e141f3
#
_cell.length_a   1.000
_cell.length_b   1.000
_cell.length_c   1.000
_cell.angle_alpha   90.00
_cell.angle_beta   90.00
_cell.angle_gamma   90.00
#
_symmetry.space_group_name_H-M   'P 1'
#
loop_
_entity.id
_entity.type
_entity.pdbx_description
1 polymer ?
#
loop_
_entity_poly.entity_id
_entity_poly.type
_entity_poly.pdbx_seq_one_letter_code
_entity_poly.pdbx_strand_id
1 'polypeptide(L)'
;WDNKTWLSSKSYIFQFNKFLKTKINLNRNSKILDIGCGRANIISALQKKYKFKNKPIGIDIVENKDVKKNIVFKKIEALKYLKKQEKYDLILIKQTIHFFSKSNLNRLLNLAKESLNTKGKILIFSLKTKKNQIPCFKKMRNNLEKSLKSDEVLFKLIKKNLKGISYTNFNFKVTISKQKYVRMISKRYISCLLNMSNKEIKLGISEIKSKYQNQI
;
A
#
# COMPACT_ATOMS: atom_id res chain seq x y z
N TRP A 1 -2.24 -4.16 -13.48
CA TRP A 1 -2.49 -4.75 -12.14
C TRP A 1 -3.96 -5.07 -12.00
N ASP A 2 -4.31 -6.34 -11.95
CA ASP A 2 -5.65 -6.74 -11.54
C ASP A 2 -5.70 -6.78 -10.01
N ASN A 3 -6.29 -5.74 -9.43
CA ASN A 3 -6.41 -5.59 -7.98
C ASN A 3 -7.62 -6.32 -7.36
N LYS A 4 -8.16 -7.34 -8.00
CA LYS A 4 -9.19 -8.21 -7.40
C LYS A 4 -8.57 -9.14 -6.34
N THR A 5 -7.73 -8.57 -5.47
CA THR A 5 -7.09 -9.25 -4.34
C THR A 5 -7.89 -9.02 -3.06
N TRP A 6 -7.47 -9.67 -1.95
CA TRP A 6 -8.05 -9.36 -0.64
C TRP A 6 -7.85 -7.89 -0.22
N LEU A 7 -6.79 -7.19 -0.70
CA LEU A 7 -6.53 -5.78 -0.42
C LEU A 7 -7.61 -4.82 -0.97
N SER A 8 -8.42 -5.29 -1.91
CA SER A 8 -9.56 -4.56 -2.48
C SER A 8 -10.90 -5.00 -1.88
N SER A 9 -10.91 -5.99 -0.98
CA SER A 9 -12.15 -6.48 -0.37
C SER A 9 -12.76 -5.44 0.57
N LYS A 10 -14.10 -5.42 0.64
CA LYS A 10 -14.83 -4.54 1.58
C LYS A 10 -14.37 -4.75 3.03
N SER A 11 -14.15 -6.01 3.43
CA SER A 11 -13.68 -6.37 4.77
C SER A 11 -12.30 -5.80 5.08
N TYR A 12 -11.34 -5.97 4.17
CA TYR A 12 -9.99 -5.39 4.34
C TYR A 12 -10.05 -3.87 4.46
N ILE A 13 -10.75 -3.20 3.54
CA ILE A 13 -10.88 -1.74 3.52
C ILE A 13 -11.51 -1.24 4.83
N PHE A 14 -12.56 -1.91 5.30
CA PHE A 14 -13.23 -1.58 6.55
C PHE A 14 -12.29 -1.72 7.76
N GLN A 15 -11.62 -2.89 7.90
CA GLN A 15 -10.72 -3.14 9.02
C GLN A 15 -9.49 -2.23 8.98
N PHE A 16 -8.93 -1.98 7.79
CA PHE A 16 -7.82 -1.06 7.64
C PHE A 16 -8.21 0.38 8.04
N ASN A 17 -9.38 0.85 7.61
CA ASN A 17 -9.87 2.16 8.01
C ASN A 17 -10.23 2.24 9.51
N LYS A 18 -10.69 1.15 10.13
CA LYS A 18 -10.84 1.05 11.59
C LYS A 18 -9.48 1.20 12.28
N PHE A 19 -8.46 0.52 11.76
CA PHE A 19 -7.10 0.63 12.27
C PHE A 19 -6.51 2.05 12.08
N LEU A 20 -6.70 2.69 10.92
CA LEU A 20 -6.27 4.07 10.70
C LEU A 20 -6.80 5.03 11.76
N LYS A 21 -8.06 4.87 12.16
CA LYS A 21 -8.68 5.70 13.20
C LYS A 21 -7.97 5.60 14.57
N THR A 22 -7.35 4.48 14.89
CA THR A 22 -6.57 4.37 16.13
C THR A 22 -5.26 5.13 16.08
N LYS A 23 -4.85 5.60 14.89
CA LYS A 23 -3.57 6.28 14.66
C LYS A 23 -3.72 7.78 14.44
N ILE A 24 -4.86 8.21 13.95
CA ILE A 24 -5.14 9.61 13.67
C ILE A 24 -6.62 9.94 13.92
N ASN A 25 -6.85 11.07 14.54
CA ASN A 25 -8.20 11.61 14.71
C ASN A 25 -8.56 12.44 13.48
N LEU A 26 -9.52 11.94 12.69
CA LEU A 26 -10.01 12.60 11.48
C LEU A 26 -11.42 13.14 11.74
N ASN A 27 -11.67 14.33 11.21
CA ASN A 27 -12.97 14.97 11.23
C ASN A 27 -13.35 15.51 9.83
N ARG A 28 -14.51 16.15 9.69
CA ARG A 28 -15.03 16.63 8.42
C ARG A 28 -14.12 17.69 7.72
N ASN A 29 -13.28 18.39 8.47
CA ASN A 29 -12.38 19.42 7.93
C ASN A 29 -11.00 18.85 7.55
N SER A 30 -10.70 17.59 7.89
CA SER A 30 -9.40 16.97 7.63
C SER A 30 -9.08 16.91 6.15
N LYS A 31 -7.86 17.31 5.80
CA LYS A 31 -7.29 17.22 4.44
C LYS A 31 -6.41 15.98 4.34
N ILE A 32 -6.62 15.17 3.32
CA ILE A 32 -5.96 13.86 3.16
C ILE A 32 -5.28 13.79 1.81
N LEU A 33 -4.02 13.33 1.81
CA LEU A 33 -3.25 12.94 0.63
C LEU A 33 -2.90 11.45 0.71
N ASP A 34 -3.15 10.70 -0.36
CA ASP A 34 -2.75 9.30 -0.52
C ASP A 34 -1.74 9.19 -1.67
N ILE A 35 -0.49 8.87 -1.34
CA ILE A 35 0.62 8.78 -2.28
C ILE A 35 0.78 7.33 -2.77
N GLY A 36 0.67 7.12 -4.08
CA GLY A 36 0.57 5.79 -4.67
C GLY A 36 -0.79 5.15 -4.39
N CYS A 37 -1.85 5.93 -4.59
CA CYS A 37 -3.20 5.59 -4.16
C CYS A 37 -3.82 4.42 -4.97
N GLY A 38 -3.27 4.07 -6.13
CA GLY A 38 -3.85 3.10 -7.04
C GLY A 38 -5.30 3.43 -7.38
N ARG A 39 -6.24 2.59 -6.97
CA ARG A 39 -7.70 2.82 -7.16
C ARG A 39 -8.33 3.71 -6.09
N ALA A 40 -7.55 4.22 -5.15
CA ALA A 40 -7.98 5.08 -4.05
C ALA A 40 -9.08 4.48 -3.14
N ASN A 41 -9.13 3.14 -3.01
CA ASN A 41 -10.17 2.44 -2.25
C ASN A 41 -10.23 2.88 -0.77
N ILE A 42 -9.07 3.11 -0.14
CA ILE A 42 -8.95 3.46 1.27
C ILE A 42 -9.53 4.85 1.52
N ILE A 43 -9.00 5.86 0.83
CA ILE A 43 -9.44 7.25 1.02
C ILE A 43 -10.87 7.49 0.51
N SER A 44 -11.31 6.74 -0.51
CA SER A 44 -12.69 6.74 -0.97
C SER A 44 -13.65 6.26 0.12
N ALA A 45 -13.31 5.21 0.85
CA ALA A 45 -14.11 4.71 1.96
C ALA A 45 -14.11 5.69 3.15
N LEU A 46 -12.99 6.37 3.41
CA LEU A 46 -12.91 7.45 4.39
C LEU A 46 -13.83 8.61 3.98
N GLN A 47 -13.79 9.04 2.71
CA GLN A 47 -14.67 10.10 2.18
C GLN A 47 -16.16 9.76 2.37
N LYS A 48 -16.55 8.52 2.08
CA LYS A 48 -17.96 8.08 2.29
C LYS A 48 -18.37 8.18 3.75
N LYS A 49 -17.45 7.90 4.67
CA LYS A 49 -17.73 7.88 6.10
C LYS A 49 -17.74 9.26 6.74
N TYR A 50 -16.71 10.06 6.48
CA TYR A 50 -16.50 11.36 7.15
C TYR A 50 -17.13 12.53 6.39
N LYS A 51 -17.46 12.34 5.11
CA LYS A 51 -18.01 13.40 4.23
C LYS A 51 -17.15 14.67 4.33
N PHE A 52 -15.82 14.49 4.12
CA PHE A 52 -14.87 15.60 4.21
C PHE A 52 -15.29 16.77 3.34
N LYS A 53 -15.17 17.99 3.85
CA LYS A 53 -15.44 19.22 3.10
C LYS A 53 -14.56 19.33 1.86
N ASN A 54 -13.26 18.99 2.02
CA ASN A 54 -12.32 18.86 0.91
C ASN A 54 -12.22 17.38 0.54
N LYS A 55 -12.56 17.02 -0.70
CA LYS A 55 -12.38 15.63 -1.17
C LYS A 55 -10.93 15.20 -0.98
N PRO A 56 -10.66 13.99 -0.43
CA PRO A 56 -9.31 13.45 -0.35
C PRO A 56 -8.62 13.44 -1.72
N ILE A 57 -7.34 13.70 -1.72
CA ILE A 57 -6.52 13.69 -2.93
C ILE A 57 -5.74 12.39 -2.98
N GLY A 58 -5.87 11.66 -4.08
CA GLY A 58 -5.04 10.50 -4.39
C GLY A 58 -4.12 10.79 -5.57
N ILE A 59 -2.84 10.54 -5.41
CA ILE A 59 -1.87 10.69 -6.50
C ILE A 59 -1.23 9.35 -6.86
N ASP A 60 -1.01 9.13 -8.14
CA ASP A 60 -0.31 7.95 -8.66
C ASP A 60 0.33 8.30 -10.01
N ILE A 61 1.38 7.57 -10.39
CA ILE A 61 2.00 7.69 -11.72
C ILE A 61 1.19 6.96 -12.80
N VAL A 62 0.35 6.02 -12.39
CA VAL A 62 -0.51 5.22 -13.27
C VAL A 62 -1.97 5.53 -12.98
N GLU A 63 -2.70 5.90 -14.02
CA GLU A 63 -4.15 6.01 -13.95
C GLU A 63 -4.81 4.65 -14.07
N ASN A 64 -5.52 4.24 -13.02
CA ASN A 64 -6.30 3.01 -13.04
C ASN A 64 -7.73 3.30 -13.53
N LYS A 65 -8.25 2.51 -14.49
CA LYS A 65 -9.61 2.66 -15.02
C LYS A 65 -10.71 2.68 -13.95
N ASP A 66 -10.47 2.02 -12.81
CA ASP A 66 -11.44 1.89 -11.71
C ASP A 66 -11.14 2.84 -10.52
N VAL A 67 -10.47 3.96 -10.74
CA VAL A 67 -10.27 4.98 -9.70
C VAL A 67 -11.62 5.47 -9.17
N LYS A 68 -11.72 5.65 -7.87
CA LYS A 68 -12.97 6.06 -7.24
C LYS A 68 -13.31 7.52 -7.55
N LYS A 69 -14.57 7.77 -7.95
CA LYS A 69 -15.06 9.11 -8.37
C LYS A 69 -15.29 10.10 -7.21
N ASN A 70 -15.36 9.63 -5.97
CA ASN A 70 -15.63 10.48 -4.80
C ASN A 70 -14.37 11.06 -4.15
N ILE A 71 -13.24 11.00 -4.84
CA ILE A 71 -11.95 11.62 -4.47
C ILE A 71 -11.44 12.46 -5.65
N VAL A 72 -10.42 13.27 -5.41
CA VAL A 72 -9.67 13.96 -6.47
C VAL A 72 -8.47 13.09 -6.83
N PHE A 73 -8.46 12.51 -8.02
CA PHE A 73 -7.30 11.78 -8.53
C PHE A 73 -6.41 12.71 -9.37
N LYS A 74 -5.09 12.57 -9.19
CA LYS A 74 -4.10 13.26 -10.04
C LYS A 74 -3.03 12.28 -10.50
N LYS A 75 -2.85 12.15 -11.80
CA LYS A 75 -1.76 11.37 -12.40
C LYS A 75 -0.48 12.21 -12.36
N ILE A 76 0.32 12.04 -11.32
CA ILE A 76 1.52 12.85 -11.07
C ILE A 76 2.50 12.13 -10.15
N GLU A 77 3.79 12.41 -10.32
CA GLU A 77 4.83 11.95 -9.39
C GLU A 77 4.73 12.65 -8.03
N ALA A 78 4.95 11.89 -6.96
CA ALA A 78 4.83 12.37 -5.59
C ALA A 78 5.76 13.56 -5.29
N LEU A 79 7.02 13.52 -5.73
CA LEU A 79 7.98 14.61 -5.52
C LEU A 79 7.58 15.89 -6.24
N LYS A 80 7.02 15.77 -7.45
CA LYS A 80 6.50 16.92 -8.21
C LYS A 80 5.27 17.50 -7.55
N TYR A 81 4.38 16.64 -7.04
CA TYR A 81 3.15 17.08 -6.41
C TYR A 81 3.40 17.82 -5.09
N LEU A 82 4.25 17.28 -4.21
CA LEU A 82 4.53 17.86 -2.89
C LEU A 82 5.24 19.21 -2.94
N LYS A 83 5.89 19.56 -4.04
CA LYS A 83 6.46 20.92 -4.24
C LYS A 83 5.41 22.03 -4.23
N LYS A 84 4.12 21.71 -4.32
CA LYS A 84 3.01 22.68 -4.27
C LYS A 84 2.75 23.29 -2.89
N GLN A 85 3.45 22.80 -1.85
CA GLN A 85 3.37 23.27 -0.46
C GLN A 85 1.97 23.26 0.17
N GLU A 86 1.05 22.44 -0.35
CA GLU A 86 -0.24 22.24 0.30
C GLU A 86 -0.07 21.50 1.64
N LYS A 87 -0.94 21.78 2.61
CA LYS A 87 -0.89 21.21 3.96
C LYS A 87 -1.97 20.15 4.16
N TYR A 88 -1.62 19.06 4.86
CA TYR A 88 -2.47 17.90 5.08
C TYR A 88 -2.49 17.47 6.55
N ASP A 89 -3.62 16.96 7.00
CA ASP A 89 -3.74 16.32 8.31
C ASP A 89 -3.29 14.87 8.26
N LEU A 90 -3.47 14.21 7.10
CA LEU A 90 -2.99 12.85 6.86
C LEU A 90 -2.31 12.75 5.50
N ILE A 91 -1.06 12.29 5.51
CA ILE A 91 -0.39 11.79 4.31
C ILE A 91 -0.25 10.26 4.47
N LEU A 92 -0.94 9.53 3.61
CA LEU A 92 -0.90 8.07 3.56
C LEU A 92 0.05 7.60 2.45
N ILE A 93 0.95 6.67 2.78
CA ILE A 93 1.85 6.01 1.82
C ILE A 93 1.71 4.51 2.05
N LYS A 94 0.96 3.82 1.20
CA LYS A 94 0.64 2.41 1.42
C LYS A 94 1.12 1.54 0.26
N GLN A 95 2.03 0.59 0.56
CA GLN A 95 2.61 -0.33 -0.43
C GLN A 95 3.30 0.39 -1.60
N THR A 96 3.97 1.51 -1.33
CA THR A 96 4.53 2.40 -2.37
C THR A 96 6.01 2.70 -2.15
N ILE A 97 6.53 2.62 -0.91
CA ILE A 97 7.91 3.03 -0.58
C ILE A 97 8.97 2.26 -1.39
N HIS A 98 8.72 1.02 -1.74
CA HIS A 98 9.65 0.15 -2.48
C HIS A 98 9.86 0.56 -3.95
N PHE A 99 9.08 1.52 -4.46
CA PHE A 99 9.28 2.09 -5.79
C PHE A 99 10.23 3.29 -5.79
N PHE A 100 10.63 3.80 -4.63
CA PHE A 100 11.55 4.93 -4.53
C PHE A 100 13.00 4.47 -4.34
N SER A 101 13.93 5.14 -5.02
CA SER A 101 15.34 5.08 -4.65
C SER A 101 15.55 5.67 -3.24
N LYS A 102 16.66 5.35 -2.59
CA LYS A 102 16.98 5.90 -1.25
C LYS A 102 16.98 7.45 -1.25
N SER A 103 17.57 8.08 -2.28
CA SER A 103 17.60 9.53 -2.42
C SER A 103 16.20 10.10 -2.58
N ASN A 104 15.39 9.54 -3.49
CA ASN A 104 14.02 10.01 -3.71
C ASN A 104 13.11 9.78 -2.49
N LEU A 105 13.30 8.68 -1.74
CA LEU A 105 12.58 8.46 -0.49
C LEU A 105 12.92 9.54 0.55
N ASN A 106 14.19 9.90 0.71
CA ASN A 106 14.60 10.99 1.60
C ASN A 106 13.92 12.32 1.23
N ARG A 107 13.95 12.68 -0.06
CA ARG A 107 13.29 13.89 -0.56
C ARG A 107 11.78 13.84 -0.32
N LEU A 108 11.16 12.68 -0.57
CA LEU A 108 9.73 12.46 -0.32
C LEU A 108 9.37 12.71 1.15
N LEU A 109 10.16 12.15 2.07
CA LEU A 109 9.91 12.27 3.51
C LEU A 109 10.03 13.71 4.00
N ASN A 110 11.04 14.46 3.51
CA ASN A 110 11.21 15.89 3.84
C ASN A 110 10.02 16.71 3.32
N LEU A 111 9.68 16.58 2.04
CA LEU A 111 8.54 17.29 1.45
C LEU A 111 7.21 16.89 2.11
N ALA A 112 7.02 15.62 2.43
CA ALA A 112 5.83 15.16 3.13
C ALA A 112 5.75 15.75 4.56
N LYS A 113 6.88 15.85 5.28
CA LYS A 113 6.94 16.50 6.59
C LYS A 113 6.59 17.99 6.50
N GLU A 114 7.15 18.69 5.52
CA GLU A 114 6.84 20.10 5.25
C GLU A 114 5.37 20.31 4.83
N SER A 115 4.73 19.28 4.26
CA SER A 115 3.32 19.30 3.86
C SER A 115 2.35 18.87 4.97
N LEU A 116 2.77 18.78 6.23
CA LEU A 116 1.88 18.49 7.34
C LEU A 116 1.32 19.75 7.99
N ASN A 117 0.05 19.68 8.38
CA ASN A 117 -0.52 20.59 9.39
C ASN A 117 0.11 20.33 10.76
N THR A 118 -0.02 21.24 11.73
CA THR A 118 0.61 21.15 13.07
C THR A 118 0.37 19.84 13.79
N LYS A 119 -0.82 19.22 13.65
CA LYS A 119 -1.18 17.91 14.22
C LYS A 119 -1.25 16.81 13.16
N GLY A 120 -0.76 17.09 11.96
CA GLY A 120 -0.79 16.15 10.84
C GLY A 120 0.14 14.96 11.05
N LYS A 121 -0.16 13.84 10.40
CA LYS A 121 0.62 12.61 10.47
C LYS A 121 0.93 12.02 9.10
N ILE A 122 2.13 11.47 8.98
CA ILE A 122 2.50 10.59 7.86
C ILE A 122 2.30 9.15 8.34
N LEU A 123 1.49 8.39 7.64
CA LEU A 123 1.30 6.96 7.92
C LEU A 123 1.85 6.14 6.74
N ILE A 124 2.87 5.34 7.02
CA ILE A 124 3.55 4.52 6.02
C ILE A 124 3.24 3.04 6.30
N PHE A 125 2.71 2.34 5.30
CA PHE A 125 2.40 0.92 5.39
C PHE A 125 3.13 0.14 4.31
N SER A 126 3.82 -0.93 4.74
CA SER A 126 4.41 -1.92 3.86
C SER A 126 4.19 -3.33 4.42
N LEU A 127 4.59 -4.34 3.68
CA LEU A 127 4.53 -5.72 4.16
C LEU A 127 5.47 -5.89 5.35
N LYS A 128 5.10 -6.78 6.26
CA LYS A 128 5.97 -7.20 7.36
C LYS A 128 7.22 -7.86 6.78
N THR A 129 8.39 -7.32 7.10
CA THR A 129 9.67 -7.75 6.51
C THR A 129 10.18 -9.07 7.08
N LYS A 130 9.83 -9.39 8.34
CA LYS A 130 10.20 -10.65 9.02
C LYS A 130 8.98 -11.50 9.28
N LYS A 131 9.13 -12.82 9.24
CA LYS A 131 8.05 -13.79 9.50
C LYS A 131 6.78 -13.48 8.67
N ASN A 132 6.96 -13.16 7.38
CA ASN A 132 5.86 -12.92 6.45
C ASN A 132 5.12 -14.22 6.16
N GLN A 133 3.80 -14.20 6.28
CA GLN A 133 2.93 -15.37 6.17
C GLN A 133 2.25 -15.51 4.80
N ILE A 134 2.64 -14.72 3.79
CA ILE A 134 2.09 -14.87 2.44
C ILE A 134 2.46 -16.26 1.93
N PRO A 135 1.48 -17.09 1.52
CA PRO A 135 1.74 -18.40 0.93
C PRO A 135 2.54 -18.23 -0.36
N CYS A 136 3.66 -18.93 -0.48
CA CYS A 136 4.55 -18.81 -1.62
C CYS A 136 5.02 -20.17 -2.09
N PHE A 137 5.16 -20.35 -3.39
CA PHE A 137 6.03 -21.36 -3.97
C PHE A 137 7.51 -20.93 -3.90
N LYS A 138 8.43 -21.86 -4.05
CA LYS A 138 9.87 -21.65 -3.77
C LYS A 138 10.45 -20.40 -4.42
N LYS A 139 10.29 -20.23 -5.73
CA LYS A 139 10.82 -19.05 -6.46
C LYS A 139 10.19 -17.74 -6.00
N MET A 140 8.86 -17.74 -5.78
CA MET A 140 8.16 -16.57 -5.24
C MET A 140 8.66 -16.21 -3.84
N ARG A 141 8.92 -17.21 -2.97
CA ARG A 141 9.47 -16.97 -1.62
C ARG A 141 10.82 -16.27 -1.70
N ASN A 142 11.74 -16.76 -2.53
CA ASN A 142 13.06 -16.18 -2.70
C ASN A 142 12.98 -14.72 -3.18
N ASN A 143 12.11 -14.43 -4.16
CA ASN A 143 11.93 -13.07 -4.67
C ASN A 143 11.30 -12.15 -3.62
N LEU A 144 10.31 -12.65 -2.87
CA LEU A 144 9.67 -11.90 -1.79
C LEU A 144 10.69 -11.54 -0.70
N GLU A 145 11.51 -12.49 -0.26
CA GLU A 145 12.52 -12.26 0.77
C GLU A 145 13.58 -11.23 0.34
N LYS A 146 14.01 -11.27 -0.93
CA LYS A 146 14.90 -10.24 -1.49
C LYS A 146 14.24 -8.85 -1.42
N SER A 147 12.98 -8.74 -1.83
CA SER A 147 12.23 -7.49 -1.76
C SER A 147 12.08 -7.00 -0.31
N LEU A 148 11.73 -7.89 0.62
CA LEU A 148 11.58 -7.54 2.03
C LEU A 148 12.89 -7.09 2.70
N LYS A 149 14.03 -7.68 2.32
CA LYS A 149 15.36 -7.19 2.76
C LYS A 149 15.64 -5.77 2.28
N SER A 150 15.27 -5.46 1.04
CA SER A 150 15.36 -4.08 0.52
C SER A 150 14.46 -3.12 1.31
N ASP A 151 13.24 -3.54 1.61
CA ASP A 151 12.30 -2.75 2.43
C ASP A 151 12.86 -2.47 3.84
N GLU A 152 13.58 -3.41 4.46
CA GLU A 152 14.25 -3.17 5.75
C GLU A 152 15.25 -2.01 5.71
N VAL A 153 16.00 -1.89 4.60
CA VAL A 153 16.91 -0.76 4.40
C VAL A 153 16.14 0.55 4.29
N LEU A 154 15.01 0.57 3.58
CA LEU A 154 14.16 1.75 3.47
C LEU A 154 13.53 2.12 4.83
N PHE A 155 13.12 1.14 5.63
CA PHE A 155 12.62 1.40 6.99
C PHE A 155 13.69 1.98 7.93
N LYS A 156 14.94 1.52 7.84
CA LYS A 156 16.05 2.13 8.58
C LYS A 156 16.26 3.59 8.17
N LEU A 157 16.14 3.89 6.87
CA LEU A 157 16.23 5.23 6.34
C LEU A 157 15.09 6.13 6.83
N ILE A 158 13.85 5.63 6.81
CA ILE A 158 12.68 6.33 7.36
C ILE A 158 12.91 6.66 8.85
N LYS A 159 13.39 5.69 9.63
CA LYS A 159 13.69 5.89 11.06
C LYS A 159 14.76 6.95 11.29
N LYS A 160 15.78 7.01 10.44
CA LYS A 160 16.84 8.03 10.54
C LYS A 160 16.32 9.45 10.27
N ASN A 161 15.41 9.59 9.30
CA ASN A 161 14.97 10.91 8.82
C ASN A 161 13.77 11.50 9.55
N LEU A 162 12.95 10.66 10.19
CA LEU A 162 11.77 11.10 10.92
C LEU A 162 11.97 10.86 12.42
N LYS A 163 11.83 11.92 13.23
CA LYS A 163 11.81 11.81 14.70
C LYS A 163 10.41 11.41 15.19
N GLY A 164 10.31 10.80 16.37
CA GLY A 164 9.04 10.46 17.00
C GLY A 164 8.23 9.36 16.31
N ILE A 165 8.88 8.45 15.57
CA ILE A 165 8.22 7.35 14.88
C ILE A 165 7.74 6.31 15.89
N SER A 166 6.49 5.89 15.76
CA SER A 166 5.94 4.68 16.39
C SER A 166 5.72 3.58 15.36
N TYR A 167 5.98 2.34 15.74
CA TYR A 167 5.74 1.15 14.91
C TYR A 167 4.58 0.35 15.46
N THR A 168 3.76 -0.15 14.56
CA THR A 168 2.66 -1.03 14.93
C THR A 168 2.34 -1.99 13.77
N ASN A 169 1.76 -3.14 14.08
CA ASN A 169 1.34 -4.10 13.08
C ASN A 169 -0.17 -3.96 12.84
N PHE A 170 -0.56 -4.02 11.57
CA PHE A 170 -1.92 -4.27 11.14
C PHE A 170 -2.00 -5.71 10.64
N ASN A 171 -2.72 -6.56 11.38
CA ASN A 171 -2.93 -7.96 11.03
C ASN A 171 -4.32 -8.12 10.41
N PHE A 172 -4.37 -8.74 9.24
CA PHE A 172 -5.61 -9.06 8.55
C PHE A 172 -5.58 -10.54 8.15
N LYS A 173 -6.43 -11.34 8.80
CA LYS A 173 -6.59 -12.76 8.46
C LYS A 173 -7.29 -12.90 7.12
N VAL A 174 -6.70 -13.67 6.24
CA VAL A 174 -7.25 -13.96 4.90
C VAL A 174 -7.50 -15.44 4.81
N THR A 175 -8.70 -15.82 4.37
CA THR A 175 -9.04 -17.19 3.95
C THR A 175 -9.65 -17.08 2.56
N ILE A 176 -9.02 -17.74 1.59
CA ILE A 176 -9.45 -17.72 0.19
C ILE A 176 -9.38 -19.12 -0.41
N SER A 177 -10.22 -19.38 -1.42
CA SER A 177 -10.14 -20.65 -2.14
C SER A 177 -8.81 -20.77 -2.92
N LYS A 178 -8.28 -21.96 -3.02
CA LYS A 178 -7.09 -22.28 -3.82
C LYS A 178 -7.20 -21.75 -5.25
N GLN A 179 -8.36 -21.92 -5.88
CA GLN A 179 -8.61 -21.41 -7.23
C GLN A 179 -8.44 -19.89 -7.32
N LYS A 180 -8.99 -19.14 -6.35
CA LYS A 180 -8.84 -17.67 -6.30
C LYS A 180 -7.38 -17.28 -6.14
N TYR A 181 -6.63 -17.96 -5.26
CA TYR A 181 -5.22 -17.69 -5.04
C TYR A 181 -4.38 -17.97 -6.30
N VAL A 182 -4.59 -19.13 -6.93
CA VAL A 182 -3.95 -19.49 -8.20
C VAL A 182 -4.22 -18.41 -9.29
N ARG A 183 -5.46 -17.95 -9.41
CA ARG A 183 -5.81 -16.86 -10.33
C ARG A 183 -5.07 -15.54 -9.99
N MET A 184 -4.88 -15.23 -8.71
CA MET A 184 -4.11 -14.06 -8.29
C MET A 184 -2.62 -14.21 -8.67
N ILE A 185 -2.02 -15.38 -8.47
CA ILE A 185 -0.63 -15.67 -8.88
C ILE A 185 -0.50 -15.53 -10.40
N SER A 186 -1.40 -16.13 -11.19
CA SER A 186 -1.36 -16.04 -12.66
C SER A 186 -1.43 -14.59 -13.17
N LYS A 187 -2.10 -13.71 -12.42
CA LYS A 187 -2.20 -12.27 -12.71
C LYS A 187 -1.11 -11.43 -12.02
N ARG A 188 -0.10 -12.06 -11.46
CA ARG A 188 1.04 -11.40 -10.80
C ARG A 188 0.61 -10.33 -9.79
N TYR A 189 -0.25 -10.70 -8.84
CA TYR A 189 -0.90 -9.79 -7.91
C TYR A 189 0.03 -9.03 -6.95
N ILE A 190 1.29 -9.43 -6.86
CA ILE A 190 2.33 -8.84 -5.98
C ILE A 190 3.62 -8.63 -6.76
N SER A 191 4.35 -7.58 -6.41
CA SER A 191 5.53 -7.11 -7.15
C SER A 191 6.62 -8.19 -7.36
N CYS A 192 6.82 -9.09 -6.41
CA CYS A 192 7.81 -10.16 -6.53
C CYS A 192 7.52 -11.19 -7.65
N LEU A 193 6.33 -11.14 -8.26
CA LEU A 193 5.93 -11.97 -9.39
C LEU A 193 6.07 -11.28 -10.76
N LEU A 194 6.27 -9.96 -10.80
CA LEU A 194 6.20 -9.17 -12.04
C LEU A 194 7.24 -9.60 -13.08
N ASN A 195 8.47 -9.85 -12.63
CA ASN A 195 9.60 -10.20 -13.51
C ASN A 195 9.77 -11.70 -13.72
N MET A 196 8.80 -12.52 -13.30
CA MET A 196 8.83 -13.96 -13.54
C MET A 196 8.31 -14.30 -14.93
N SER A 197 8.93 -15.26 -15.60
CA SER A 197 8.45 -15.79 -16.88
C SER A 197 7.12 -16.52 -16.70
N ASN A 198 6.38 -16.70 -17.80
CA ASN A 198 5.14 -17.49 -17.77
C ASN A 198 5.38 -18.97 -17.38
N LYS A 199 6.54 -19.53 -17.75
CA LYS A 199 6.97 -20.90 -17.38
C LYS A 199 7.14 -21.00 -15.85
N GLU A 200 7.85 -20.03 -15.24
CA GLU A 200 8.06 -20.00 -13.77
C GLU A 200 6.73 -19.83 -13.00
N ILE A 201 5.82 -18.99 -13.51
CA ILE A 201 4.48 -18.84 -12.93
C ILE A 201 3.69 -20.14 -13.01
N LYS A 202 3.69 -20.83 -14.16
CA LYS A 202 2.99 -22.12 -14.32
C LYS A 202 3.54 -23.19 -13.35
N LEU A 203 4.86 -23.34 -13.24
CA LEU A 203 5.51 -24.26 -12.30
C LEU A 203 5.17 -23.91 -10.85
N GLY A 204 5.23 -22.62 -10.49
CA GLY A 204 4.84 -22.17 -9.16
C GLY A 204 3.36 -22.41 -8.83
N ILE A 205 2.48 -22.29 -9.80
CA ILE A 205 1.05 -22.65 -9.63
C ILE A 205 0.89 -24.16 -9.36
N SER A 206 1.63 -25.02 -10.06
CA SER A 206 1.61 -26.47 -9.79
C SER A 206 2.08 -26.77 -8.37
N GLU A 207 3.14 -26.12 -7.91
CA GLU A 207 3.64 -26.25 -6.53
C GLU A 207 2.59 -25.80 -5.48
N ILE A 208 1.87 -24.69 -5.72
CA ILE A 208 0.78 -24.25 -4.84
C ILE A 208 -0.37 -25.26 -4.84
N LYS A 209 -0.74 -25.82 -6.00
CA LYS A 209 -1.83 -26.79 -6.12
C LYS A 209 -1.52 -28.09 -5.36
N SER A 210 -0.27 -28.54 -5.37
CA SER A 210 0.16 -29.74 -4.61
C SER A 210 0.23 -29.49 -3.11
N LYS A 211 0.66 -28.29 -2.69
CA LYS A 211 0.87 -27.97 -1.28
C LYS A 211 -0.41 -27.71 -0.49
N TYR A 212 -1.45 -27.16 -1.12
CA TYR A 212 -2.69 -26.76 -0.46
C TYR A 212 -3.88 -27.55 -1.02
N GLN A 213 -4.79 -27.99 -0.15
CA GLN A 213 -6.01 -28.70 -0.57
C GLN A 213 -7.03 -27.71 -1.17
N ASN A 214 -8.01 -27.24 -0.39
CA ASN A 214 -9.12 -26.41 -0.89
C ASN A 214 -9.01 -24.93 -0.54
N GLN A 215 -8.34 -24.60 0.58
CA GLN A 215 -8.22 -23.23 1.12
C GLN A 215 -6.76 -22.88 1.44
N ILE A 216 -6.49 -21.61 1.43
CA ILE A 216 -5.18 -21.00 1.73
C ILE A 216 -5.38 -19.88 2.73
#